data_6acd3a34520370bd7790d823a1732ee8
#
_entry.id   6acd3a34520370bd7790d823a1732ee8
#
_cell.length_a   1.000
_cell.length_b   1.000
_cell.length_c   1.000
_cell.angle_alpha   90.00
_cell.angle_beta   90.00
_cell.angle_gamma   90.00
#
_symmetry.space_group_name_H-M   'P 1'
#
loop_
_entity.id
_entity.type
_entity.pdbx_description
1 polymer ?
#
loop_
_entity_poly.entity_id
_entity_poly.type
_entity_poly.pdbx_seq_one_letter_code
_entity_poly.pdbx_strand_id
1 'polypeptide(L)'
;TSLREFALSSSHLASSGALEFLEESQPLLWVGITGQKRCWLEQVEGTAAILNKLYEHYPNLGVVFDGWTPPLVSGDRSDYHRKESRKDNDVIQEIIKKLPSRKHRRFGIIAGLPMLEKIRIGMSVDLFVANYTTGSINIARICQKPGVGHMSNKMAYHKAQHIHYCTKVIDQELVEDQSDPENRVGYMDYSIPWQAIYNQLLEILIELKIE
;
A
#
# COMPACT_ATOMS: atom_id res chain seq x y z
N THR A 1 16.00 -9.72 19.33
CA THR A 1 15.52 -10.14 18.00
C THR A 1 14.55 -9.09 17.48
N SER A 2 14.82 -8.51 16.33
CA SER A 2 13.90 -7.53 15.73
C SER A 2 12.63 -8.22 15.20
N LEU A 3 11.53 -7.47 15.05
CA LEU A 3 10.30 -7.99 14.42
C LEU A 3 10.57 -8.58 13.03
N ARG A 4 11.52 -8.00 12.31
CA ARG A 4 11.98 -8.46 11.00
C ARG A 4 12.63 -9.84 11.09
N GLU A 5 13.58 -10.03 11.99
CA GLU A 5 14.26 -11.32 12.21
C GLU A 5 13.27 -12.39 12.68
N PHE A 6 12.35 -12.03 13.58
CA PHE A 6 11.32 -12.93 14.06
C PHE A 6 10.38 -13.37 12.92
N ALA A 7 9.95 -12.44 12.04
CA ALA A 7 9.11 -12.76 10.89
C ALA A 7 9.80 -13.73 9.92
N LEU A 8 11.11 -13.59 9.70
CA LEU A 8 11.90 -14.47 8.84
C LEU A 8 12.14 -15.85 9.43
N SER A 9 12.30 -15.97 10.76
CA SER A 9 12.60 -17.22 11.44
C SER A 9 11.40 -18.15 11.65
N SER A 10 10.17 -17.62 11.59
CA SER A 10 8.96 -18.42 11.81
C SER A 10 8.57 -19.18 10.54
N SER A 11 8.76 -20.48 10.50
CA SER A 11 8.69 -21.35 9.30
C SER A 11 7.27 -21.69 8.78
N HIS A 12 6.22 -21.13 9.33
CA HIS A 12 4.86 -21.41 8.87
C HIS A 12 4.33 -20.32 7.94
N LEU A 13 4.83 -20.31 6.68
CA LEU A 13 4.05 -19.77 5.57
C LEU A 13 2.95 -20.79 5.27
N ALA A 14 1.71 -20.43 5.49
CA ALA A 14 0.64 -21.05 4.74
C ALA A 14 0.96 -20.76 3.26
N SER A 15 1.43 -21.76 2.55
CA SER A 15 1.64 -21.72 1.10
C SER A 15 0.28 -21.62 0.42
N SER A 16 -0.28 -20.42 0.37
CA SER A 16 -1.41 -20.16 -0.52
C SER A 16 -0.79 -19.93 -1.90
N GLY A 17 -1.07 -20.79 -2.86
CA GLY A 17 -0.65 -20.65 -4.26
C GLY A 17 -1.04 -19.29 -4.87
N ALA A 18 -1.83 -18.50 -4.15
CA ALA A 18 -2.19 -17.12 -4.47
C ALA A 18 -1.00 -16.14 -4.48
N LEU A 19 0.18 -16.51 -3.98
CA LEU A 19 1.37 -15.64 -3.91
C LEU A 19 2.59 -16.22 -4.64
N GLU A 20 2.44 -17.30 -5.41
CA GLU A 20 3.52 -17.90 -6.21
C GLU A 20 4.13 -16.92 -7.22
N PHE A 21 3.33 -15.94 -7.69
CA PHE A 21 3.79 -14.93 -8.64
C PHE A 21 4.85 -13.97 -8.07
N LEU A 22 5.07 -13.91 -6.75
CA LEU A 22 6.01 -12.97 -6.13
C LEU A 22 7.43 -13.15 -6.66
N GLU A 23 7.88 -14.40 -6.86
CA GLU A 23 9.23 -14.72 -7.31
C GLU A 23 9.45 -14.42 -8.80
N GLU A 24 8.38 -14.40 -9.58
CA GLU A 24 8.43 -14.18 -11.03
C GLU A 24 8.14 -12.72 -11.43
N SER A 25 7.80 -11.87 -10.47
CA SER A 25 7.41 -10.47 -10.71
C SER A 25 8.60 -9.54 -10.60
N GLN A 26 8.74 -8.64 -11.58
CA GLN A 26 9.74 -7.58 -11.56
C GLN A 26 9.25 -6.38 -12.37
N PRO A 27 9.07 -5.22 -11.73
CA PRO A 27 9.11 -5.01 -10.28
C PRO A 27 7.92 -5.62 -9.53
N LEU A 28 8.06 -5.77 -8.21
CA LEU A 28 6.97 -6.12 -7.31
C LEU A 28 6.57 -4.90 -6.50
N LEU A 29 5.38 -4.36 -6.74
CA LEU A 29 4.83 -3.15 -6.14
C LEU A 29 3.85 -3.47 -5.02
N TRP A 30 4.07 -2.89 -3.84
CA TRP A 30 3.09 -2.87 -2.75
C TRP A 30 2.18 -1.65 -2.85
N VAL A 31 0.87 -1.85 -2.85
CA VAL A 31 -0.14 -0.81 -2.89
C VAL A 31 -0.97 -0.83 -1.61
N GLY A 32 -0.77 0.18 -0.78
CA GLY A 32 -1.53 0.35 0.47
C GLY A 32 -2.88 1.01 0.21
N ILE A 33 -3.97 0.33 0.51
CA ILE A 33 -5.34 0.79 0.33
C ILE A 33 -5.93 1.22 1.67
N THR A 34 -6.72 2.29 1.65
CA THR A 34 -7.42 2.80 2.81
C THR A 34 -8.89 3.07 2.46
N GLY A 35 -9.80 2.26 2.98
CA GLY A 35 -11.24 2.38 2.76
C GLY A 35 -12.03 2.95 3.95
N GLN A 36 -11.35 3.49 4.97
CA GLN A 36 -12.00 3.82 6.25
C GLN A 36 -11.95 5.29 6.62
N LYS A 37 -10.81 5.92 6.51
CA LYS A 37 -10.51 7.30 6.87
C LYS A 37 -9.20 7.75 6.25
N ARG A 38 -9.05 9.05 6.05
CA ARG A 38 -7.87 9.61 5.39
C ARG A 38 -7.67 8.98 4.02
N CYS A 39 -8.77 8.83 3.31
CA CYS A 39 -8.76 8.20 2.00
C CYS A 39 -8.26 9.21 0.97
N TRP A 40 -7.44 8.73 0.05
CA TRP A 40 -7.25 9.43 -1.20
C TRP A 40 -8.53 9.25 -2.02
N LEU A 41 -9.21 10.34 -2.35
CA LEU A 41 -10.56 10.30 -2.94
C LEU A 41 -10.58 9.63 -4.30
N GLU A 42 -9.57 9.88 -5.11
CA GLU A 42 -9.40 9.27 -6.43
C GLU A 42 -8.67 7.92 -6.37
N GLN A 43 -8.61 7.29 -5.20
CA GLN A 43 -7.79 6.08 -4.97
C GLN A 43 -8.09 4.96 -5.98
N VAL A 44 -9.35 4.75 -6.34
CA VAL A 44 -9.74 3.70 -7.30
C VAL A 44 -9.25 4.05 -8.69
N GLU A 45 -9.61 5.23 -9.20
CA GLU A 45 -9.26 5.71 -10.54
C GLU A 45 -7.76 5.94 -10.67
N GLY A 46 -7.18 6.61 -9.69
CA GLY A 46 -5.77 6.96 -9.65
C GLY A 46 -4.86 5.73 -9.57
N THR A 47 -5.17 4.79 -8.69
CA THR A 47 -4.40 3.53 -8.59
C THR A 47 -4.51 2.73 -9.89
N ALA A 48 -5.70 2.62 -10.46
CA ALA A 48 -5.88 1.94 -11.74
C ALA A 48 -5.09 2.62 -12.87
N ALA A 49 -5.08 3.96 -12.93
CA ALA A 49 -4.31 4.72 -13.91
C ALA A 49 -2.80 4.49 -13.75
N ILE A 50 -2.28 4.57 -12.52
CA ILE A 50 -0.88 4.28 -12.19
C ILE A 50 -0.50 2.87 -12.66
N LEU A 51 -1.27 1.86 -12.26
CA LEU A 51 -0.97 0.47 -12.60
C LEU A 51 -1.03 0.22 -14.10
N ASN A 52 -2.02 0.80 -14.81
CA ASN A 52 -2.12 0.68 -16.27
C ASN A 52 -0.87 1.27 -16.95
N LYS A 53 -0.40 2.42 -16.50
CA LYS A 53 0.82 3.03 -17.01
C LYS A 53 2.07 2.21 -16.69
N LEU A 54 2.17 1.68 -15.48
CA LEU A 54 3.29 0.82 -15.12
C LEU A 54 3.31 -0.48 -15.95
N TYR A 55 2.15 -1.11 -16.21
CA TYR A 55 2.06 -2.30 -17.06
C TYR A 55 2.46 -2.06 -18.54
N GLU A 56 2.39 -0.81 -19.03
CA GLU A 56 2.89 -0.46 -20.37
C GLU A 56 4.43 -0.60 -20.45
N HIS A 57 5.14 -0.29 -19.38
CA HIS A 57 6.60 -0.30 -19.30
C HIS A 57 7.17 -1.57 -18.65
N TYR A 58 6.43 -2.15 -17.72
CA TYR A 58 6.84 -3.32 -16.93
C TYR A 58 5.83 -4.48 -17.11
N PRO A 59 5.95 -5.27 -18.18
CA PRO A 59 4.99 -6.36 -18.46
C PRO A 59 4.91 -7.42 -17.38
N ASN A 60 5.99 -7.59 -16.61
CA ASN A 60 6.11 -8.54 -15.51
C ASN A 60 5.81 -7.92 -14.13
N LEU A 61 5.26 -6.69 -14.09
CA LEU A 61 4.86 -6.05 -12.84
C LEU A 61 3.95 -6.97 -12.02
N GLY A 62 4.37 -7.23 -10.78
CA GLY A 62 3.52 -7.83 -9.76
C GLY A 62 2.97 -6.77 -8.81
N VAL A 63 1.76 -6.96 -8.30
CA VAL A 63 1.12 -6.02 -7.39
C VAL A 63 0.62 -6.76 -6.15
N VAL A 64 0.97 -6.25 -4.98
CA VAL A 64 0.45 -6.71 -3.68
C VAL A 64 -0.44 -5.61 -3.10
N PHE A 65 -1.73 -5.87 -3.00
CA PHE A 65 -2.69 -4.95 -2.39
C PHE A 65 -2.77 -5.19 -0.88
N ASP A 66 -2.37 -4.19 -0.11
CA ASP A 66 -2.49 -4.17 1.34
C ASP A 66 -3.69 -3.33 1.78
N GLY A 67 -4.14 -3.56 3.00
CA GLY A 67 -5.23 -2.84 3.66
C GLY A 67 -5.21 -3.09 5.15
N TRP A 68 -6.37 -3.22 5.76
CA TRP A 68 -6.51 -3.45 7.19
C TRP A 68 -5.65 -4.61 7.69
N THR A 69 -4.95 -4.37 8.80
CA THR A 69 -4.19 -5.40 9.53
C THR A 69 -4.91 -5.70 10.85
N PRO A 70 -5.44 -6.90 11.06
CA PRO A 70 -6.05 -7.25 12.33
C PRO A 70 -4.97 -7.32 13.42
N PRO A 71 -5.30 -7.03 14.70
CA PRO A 71 -4.39 -7.21 15.81
C PRO A 71 -4.06 -8.70 16.00
N LEU A 72 -2.88 -8.97 16.58
CA LEU A 72 -2.41 -10.34 16.82
C LEU A 72 -3.33 -11.14 17.76
N VAL A 73 -3.99 -10.46 18.68
CA VAL A 73 -4.97 -11.05 19.60
C VAL A 73 -6.33 -10.48 19.26
N SER A 74 -7.13 -11.24 18.53
CA SER A 74 -8.53 -10.92 18.28
C SER A 74 -9.34 -11.28 19.53
N GLY A 75 -9.56 -10.29 20.39
CA GLY A 75 -10.62 -10.39 21.40
C GLY A 75 -12.01 -10.29 20.76
N ASP A 76 -13.03 -9.87 21.53
CA ASP A 76 -14.45 -9.75 21.10
C ASP A 76 -14.73 -8.87 19.89
N ARG A 77 -13.71 -8.37 19.17
CA ARG A 77 -13.81 -7.47 18.03
C ARG A 77 -13.62 -8.14 16.65
N SER A 78 -13.76 -9.44 16.55
CA SER A 78 -13.57 -10.16 15.29
C SER A 78 -14.47 -9.63 14.16
N ASP A 79 -15.71 -9.27 14.47
CA ASP A 79 -16.67 -8.70 13.49
C ASP A 79 -16.26 -7.31 13.02
N TYR A 80 -15.76 -6.48 13.93
CA TYR A 80 -15.21 -5.18 13.58
C TYR A 80 -14.05 -5.32 12.60
N HIS A 81 -13.08 -6.18 12.88
CA HIS A 81 -11.92 -6.39 12.03
C HIS A 81 -12.29 -6.96 10.65
N ARG A 82 -13.28 -7.86 10.60
CA ARG A 82 -13.83 -8.36 9.33
C ARG A 82 -14.49 -7.24 8.52
N LYS A 83 -15.26 -6.37 9.16
CA LYS A 83 -15.92 -5.24 8.50
C LYS A 83 -14.90 -4.26 7.92
N GLU A 84 -13.84 -3.93 8.68
CA GLU A 84 -12.81 -2.99 8.22
C GLU A 84 -12.00 -3.59 7.05
N SER A 85 -11.60 -4.86 7.14
CA SER A 85 -10.94 -5.56 6.04
C SER A 85 -11.82 -5.65 4.78
N ARG A 86 -13.13 -5.80 4.93
CA ARG A 86 -14.06 -5.84 3.80
C ARG A 86 -14.09 -4.53 3.04
N LYS A 87 -14.09 -3.38 3.72
CA LYS A 87 -14.07 -2.06 3.07
C LYS A 87 -12.85 -1.91 2.15
N ASP A 88 -11.66 -2.29 2.63
CA ASP A 88 -10.46 -2.22 1.82
C ASP A 88 -10.51 -3.20 0.65
N ASN A 89 -11.02 -4.42 0.87
CA ASN A 89 -11.21 -5.40 -0.20
C ASN A 89 -12.19 -4.91 -1.27
N ASP A 90 -13.27 -4.23 -0.89
CA ASP A 90 -14.23 -3.66 -1.86
C ASP A 90 -13.54 -2.62 -2.75
N VAL A 91 -12.73 -1.73 -2.18
CA VAL A 91 -11.91 -0.76 -2.94
C VAL A 91 -10.93 -1.48 -3.87
N ILE A 92 -10.23 -2.50 -3.40
CA ILE A 92 -9.30 -3.30 -4.20
C ILE A 92 -10.01 -3.94 -5.39
N GLN A 93 -11.20 -4.52 -5.18
CA GLN A 93 -11.97 -5.13 -6.27
C GLN A 93 -12.39 -4.09 -7.32
N GLU A 94 -12.76 -2.87 -6.92
CA GLU A 94 -13.08 -1.81 -7.88
C GLU A 94 -11.84 -1.37 -8.69
N ILE A 95 -10.66 -1.32 -8.07
CA ILE A 95 -9.40 -1.07 -8.80
C ILE A 95 -9.17 -2.19 -9.82
N ILE A 96 -9.27 -3.45 -9.42
CA ILE A 96 -9.01 -4.61 -10.27
C ILE A 96 -9.95 -4.63 -11.49
N LYS A 97 -11.22 -4.25 -11.32
CA LYS A 97 -12.19 -4.15 -12.42
C LYS A 97 -11.78 -3.13 -13.49
N LYS A 98 -11.07 -2.06 -13.10
CA LYS A 98 -10.60 -1.00 -14.00
C LYS A 98 -9.28 -1.33 -14.71
N LEU A 99 -8.62 -2.39 -14.31
CA LEU A 99 -7.39 -2.83 -14.97
C LEU A 99 -7.76 -3.56 -16.28
N PRO A 100 -7.00 -3.39 -17.39
CA PRO A 100 -7.29 -4.06 -18.65
C PRO A 100 -7.23 -5.58 -18.51
N SER A 101 -8.05 -6.30 -19.27
CA SER A 101 -8.11 -7.75 -19.24
C SER A 101 -6.87 -8.36 -19.91
N ARG A 102 -5.77 -8.49 -19.20
CA ARG A 102 -4.55 -9.18 -19.65
C ARG A 102 -4.45 -10.55 -19.02
N LYS A 103 -4.11 -11.58 -19.82
CA LYS A 103 -4.01 -13.00 -19.39
C LYS A 103 -2.96 -13.27 -18.30
N HIS A 104 -2.07 -12.31 -18.00
CA HIS A 104 -0.91 -12.51 -17.13
C HIS A 104 -0.80 -11.49 -16.00
N ARG A 105 -1.92 -10.99 -15.49
CA ARG A 105 -1.86 -10.10 -14.33
C ARG A 105 -1.41 -10.86 -13.09
N ARG A 106 -0.38 -10.31 -12.46
CA ARG A 106 0.19 -10.87 -11.24
C ARG A 106 -0.19 -9.96 -10.08
N PHE A 107 -1.20 -10.33 -9.32
CA PHE A 107 -1.56 -9.59 -8.11
C PHE A 107 -2.00 -10.51 -6.99
N GLY A 108 -1.75 -10.07 -5.76
CA GLY A 108 -2.20 -10.71 -4.54
C GLY A 108 -2.87 -9.71 -3.61
N ILE A 109 -3.85 -10.15 -2.84
CA ILE A 109 -4.55 -9.35 -1.83
C ILE A 109 -4.13 -9.86 -0.47
N ILE A 110 -3.52 -8.98 0.32
CA ILE A 110 -3.06 -9.26 1.68
C ILE A 110 -3.81 -8.46 2.75
N ALA A 111 -4.84 -7.70 2.34
CA ALA A 111 -5.75 -7.04 3.27
C ALA A 111 -6.41 -8.08 4.19
N GLY A 112 -6.33 -7.87 5.51
CA GLY A 112 -6.84 -8.83 6.51
C GLY A 112 -5.82 -9.88 6.97
N LEU A 113 -4.65 -10.01 6.34
CA LEU A 113 -3.59 -10.88 6.84
C LEU A 113 -2.96 -10.32 8.13
N PRO A 114 -2.46 -11.20 9.00
CA PRO A 114 -1.68 -10.82 10.19
C PRO A 114 -0.42 -10.04 9.82
N MET A 115 0.02 -9.16 10.72
CA MET A 115 1.19 -8.29 10.51
C MET A 115 2.46 -9.09 10.12
N LEU A 116 2.73 -10.22 10.75
CA LEU A 116 3.93 -11.01 10.47
C LEU A 116 3.95 -11.58 9.06
N GLU A 117 2.81 -12.01 8.55
CA GLU A 117 2.68 -12.49 7.17
C GLU A 117 2.88 -11.34 6.17
N LYS A 118 2.30 -10.17 6.46
CA LYS A 118 2.51 -8.97 5.66
C LYS A 118 3.99 -8.54 5.62
N ILE A 119 4.69 -8.59 6.76
CA ILE A 119 6.13 -8.28 6.81
C ILE A 119 6.92 -9.26 5.93
N ARG A 120 6.63 -10.57 5.96
CA ARG A 120 7.32 -11.55 5.11
C ARG A 120 7.13 -11.23 3.63
N ILE A 121 5.90 -11.00 3.20
CA ILE A 121 5.60 -10.61 1.82
C ILE A 121 6.30 -9.30 1.47
N GLY A 122 6.24 -8.31 2.36
CA GLY A 122 6.88 -7.02 2.18
C GLY A 122 8.41 -7.09 2.02
N MET A 123 9.05 -8.14 2.56
CA MET A 123 10.50 -8.34 2.35
C MET A 123 10.85 -8.65 0.89
N SER A 124 9.94 -9.25 0.10
CA SER A 124 10.13 -9.55 -1.32
C SER A 124 9.76 -8.39 -2.25
N VAL A 125 9.07 -7.36 -1.75
CA VAL A 125 8.63 -6.21 -2.53
C VAL A 125 9.82 -5.32 -2.92
N ASP A 126 9.79 -4.70 -4.09
CA ASP A 126 10.82 -3.76 -4.54
C ASP A 126 10.51 -2.32 -4.11
N LEU A 127 9.27 -1.90 -4.26
CA LEU A 127 8.84 -0.54 -3.92
C LEU A 127 7.38 -0.51 -3.47
N PHE A 128 6.95 0.65 -2.92
CA PHE A 128 5.57 0.78 -2.45
C PHE A 128 4.94 2.14 -2.79
N VAL A 129 3.61 2.17 -2.78
CA VAL A 129 2.79 3.38 -2.64
C VAL A 129 1.75 3.16 -1.54
N ALA A 130 1.66 4.07 -0.57
CA ALA A 130 0.73 3.92 0.55
C ALA A 130 0.48 5.24 1.28
N ASN A 131 -0.62 5.30 2.03
CA ASN A 131 -0.83 6.38 3.00
C ASN A 131 0.35 6.42 3.99
N TYR A 132 0.95 7.59 4.16
CA TYR A 132 2.24 7.78 4.86
C TYR A 132 2.19 7.56 6.37
N THR A 133 1.10 7.39 6.99
CA THR A 133 1.01 7.19 8.44
C THR A 133 1.06 5.71 8.81
N THR A 134 0.04 5.22 9.48
CA THR A 134 -0.06 3.81 9.90
C THR A 134 -0.10 2.84 8.73
N GLY A 135 -0.58 3.28 7.55
CA GLY A 135 -0.69 2.45 6.35
C GLY A 135 0.66 2.02 5.76
N SER A 136 1.73 2.79 5.99
CA SER A 136 3.05 2.47 5.44
C SER A 136 4.04 1.87 6.46
N ILE A 137 3.64 1.70 7.74
CA ILE A 137 4.57 1.24 8.79
C ILE A 137 5.21 -0.10 8.43
N ASN A 138 4.44 -1.09 8.00
CA ASN A 138 4.97 -2.42 7.70
C ASN A 138 6.00 -2.36 6.58
N ILE A 139 5.65 -1.74 5.46
CA ILE A 139 6.47 -1.75 4.26
C ILE A 139 7.64 -0.75 4.33
N ALA A 140 7.39 0.48 4.79
CA ALA A 140 8.40 1.52 4.81
C ALA A 140 9.34 1.42 6.01
N ARG A 141 8.79 1.21 7.22
CA ARG A 141 9.58 1.26 8.45
C ARG A 141 10.16 -0.10 8.84
N ILE A 142 9.39 -1.16 8.72
CA ILE A 142 9.83 -2.50 9.14
C ILE A 142 10.60 -3.19 8.01
N CYS A 143 10.01 -3.25 6.81
CA CYS A 143 10.68 -3.85 5.65
C CYS A 143 11.72 -2.94 4.99
N GLN A 144 11.71 -1.63 5.30
CA GLN A 144 12.65 -0.63 4.80
C GLN A 144 12.69 -0.55 3.26
N LYS A 145 11.52 -0.66 2.64
CA LYS A 145 11.42 -0.56 1.18
C LYS A 145 11.30 0.89 0.74
N PRO A 146 11.89 1.26 -0.41
CA PRO A 146 11.68 2.57 -1.00
C PRO A 146 10.24 2.70 -1.52
N GLY A 147 9.71 3.91 -1.53
CA GLY A 147 8.36 4.09 -2.03
C GLY A 147 7.84 5.51 -1.90
N VAL A 148 6.59 5.66 -2.30
CA VAL A 148 5.85 6.92 -2.29
C VAL A 148 4.83 6.93 -1.16
N GLY A 149 4.94 7.91 -0.30
CA GLY A 149 3.96 8.18 0.77
C GLY A 149 3.07 9.37 0.41
N HIS A 150 1.78 9.25 0.66
CA HIS A 150 0.82 10.34 0.48
C HIS A 150 -0.07 10.50 1.70
N MET A 151 -0.52 11.72 1.99
CA MET A 151 -1.35 12.04 3.16
C MET A 151 -2.01 13.40 3.00
N SER A 152 -3.04 13.67 3.80
CA SER A 152 -3.63 15.00 3.88
C SER A 152 -2.65 16.02 4.45
N ASN A 153 -2.82 17.29 4.11
CA ASN A 153 -2.01 18.41 4.63
C ASN A 153 -2.04 18.49 6.15
N LYS A 154 -3.21 18.23 6.76
CA LYS A 154 -3.34 18.23 8.22
C LYS A 154 -2.53 17.11 8.89
N MET A 155 -2.31 16.01 8.18
CA MET A 155 -1.47 14.92 8.67
C MET A 155 0.03 15.17 8.46
N ALA A 156 0.42 16.13 7.62
CA ALA A 156 1.82 16.49 7.38
C ALA A 156 2.53 16.94 8.68
N TYR A 157 1.80 17.50 9.64
CA TYR A 157 2.32 17.82 10.97
C TYR A 157 2.91 16.59 11.69
N HIS A 158 2.36 15.41 11.47
CA HIS A 158 2.84 14.17 12.07
C HIS A 158 3.98 13.50 11.28
N LYS A 159 4.41 14.08 10.16
CA LYS A 159 5.48 13.55 9.29
C LYS A 159 6.76 13.26 10.08
N ALA A 160 7.16 14.17 10.96
CA ALA A 160 8.35 14.02 11.78
C ALA A 160 8.28 12.86 12.80
N GLN A 161 7.08 12.45 13.19
CA GLN A 161 6.87 11.35 14.15
C GLN A 161 6.95 9.97 13.49
N HIS A 162 6.80 9.91 12.16
CA HIS A 162 6.81 8.69 11.37
C HIS A 162 7.94 8.75 10.33
N ILE A 163 9.18 8.85 10.80
CA ILE A 163 10.33 8.84 9.90
C ILE A 163 10.38 7.49 9.20
N HIS A 164 10.08 7.51 7.92
CA HIS A 164 10.26 6.38 7.02
C HIS A 164 11.44 6.71 6.10
N TYR A 165 12.57 6.09 6.36
CA TYR A 165 13.74 6.18 5.50
C TYR A 165 13.36 5.67 4.10
N CYS A 166 13.92 6.26 3.07
CA CYS A 166 13.64 5.89 1.67
C CYS A 166 12.20 6.16 1.17
N THR A 167 11.39 6.93 1.89
CA THR A 167 10.06 7.31 1.42
C THR A 167 10.07 8.71 0.82
N LYS A 168 9.71 8.82 -0.45
CA LYS A 168 9.37 10.09 -1.09
C LYS A 168 7.93 10.45 -0.70
N VAL A 169 7.73 11.60 -0.10
CA VAL A 169 6.38 12.08 0.28
C VAL A 169 5.91 13.08 -0.76
N ILE A 170 4.68 12.89 -1.23
CA ILE A 170 4.06 13.82 -2.19
C ILE A 170 4.10 15.23 -1.65
N ASP A 171 4.44 16.18 -2.52
CA ASP A 171 4.47 17.61 -2.19
C ASP A 171 3.10 18.05 -1.70
N GLN A 172 3.08 18.72 -0.54
CA GLN A 172 1.85 19.15 0.10
C GLN A 172 1.11 20.23 -0.71
N GLU A 173 1.77 20.93 -1.61
CA GLU A 173 1.15 21.88 -2.54
C GLU A 173 0.22 21.17 -3.56
N LEU A 174 0.41 19.88 -3.79
CA LEU A 174 -0.42 19.05 -4.68
C LEU A 174 -1.57 18.34 -3.95
N VAL A 175 -1.69 18.55 -2.65
CA VAL A 175 -2.69 17.88 -1.81
C VAL A 175 -3.80 18.84 -1.45
N GLU A 176 -5.03 18.48 -1.80
CA GLU A 176 -6.25 19.23 -1.41
C GLU A 176 -7.02 18.45 -0.36
N ASP A 177 -7.02 18.96 0.87
CA ASP A 177 -7.78 18.36 1.96
C ASP A 177 -9.28 18.63 1.81
N GLN A 178 -10.10 17.60 1.99
CA GLN A 178 -11.53 17.78 2.18
C GLN A 178 -11.87 18.05 3.64
N SER A 179 -12.83 18.94 3.87
CA SER A 179 -13.30 19.24 5.22
C SER A 179 -14.04 18.03 5.82
N ASP A 180 -13.56 17.52 6.96
CA ASP A 180 -14.37 16.62 7.77
C ASP A 180 -15.50 17.41 8.45
N PRO A 181 -16.78 17.02 8.28
CA PRO A 181 -17.92 17.73 8.89
C PRO A 181 -17.82 17.85 10.41
N GLU A 182 -17.16 16.91 11.07
CA GLU A 182 -16.93 16.89 12.51
C GLU A 182 -15.59 17.51 12.91
N ASN A 183 -14.83 18.01 11.95
CA ASN A 183 -13.50 18.61 12.12
C ASN A 183 -12.52 17.76 12.95
N ARG A 184 -12.60 16.43 12.81
CA ARG A 184 -11.76 15.47 13.53
C ARG A 184 -10.36 15.43 12.93
N VAL A 185 -9.37 15.73 13.73
CA VAL A 185 -7.98 15.60 13.33
C VAL A 185 -7.68 14.13 12.94
N GLY A 186 -7.14 13.93 11.75
CA GLY A 186 -6.76 12.60 11.27
C GLY A 186 -7.89 11.78 10.63
N TYR A 187 -9.02 12.41 10.29
CA TYR A 187 -10.11 11.79 9.52
C TYR A 187 -10.32 12.45 8.16
N MET A 188 -9.50 13.41 7.80
CA MET A 188 -9.67 14.17 6.57
C MET A 188 -9.26 13.32 5.36
N ASP A 189 -10.18 13.19 4.44
CA ASP A 189 -9.91 12.69 3.11
C ASP A 189 -9.25 13.79 2.27
N TYR A 190 -8.61 13.43 1.21
CA TYR A 190 -7.83 14.35 0.38
C TYR A 190 -7.77 13.89 -1.07
N SER A 191 -7.55 14.86 -1.96
CA SER A 191 -7.28 14.66 -3.38
C SER A 191 -5.80 14.83 -3.67
N ILE A 192 -5.28 14.04 -4.60
CA ILE A 192 -3.95 14.16 -5.16
C ILE A 192 -4.02 13.76 -6.63
N PRO A 193 -3.43 14.52 -7.57
CA PRO A 193 -3.26 14.07 -8.95
C PRO A 193 -2.44 12.77 -8.98
N TRP A 194 -2.99 11.70 -9.54
CA TRP A 194 -2.32 10.40 -9.60
C TRP A 194 -0.97 10.47 -10.33
N GLN A 195 -0.81 11.42 -11.26
CA GLN A 195 0.44 11.66 -11.98
C GLN A 195 1.59 12.02 -11.04
N ALA A 196 1.31 12.74 -9.95
CA ALA A 196 2.34 13.07 -8.96
C ALA A 196 2.90 11.80 -8.30
N ILE A 197 2.03 10.86 -7.94
CA ILE A 197 2.43 9.56 -7.39
C ILE A 197 3.20 8.74 -8.43
N TYR A 198 2.67 8.67 -9.65
CA TYR A 198 3.29 7.93 -10.76
C TYR A 198 4.70 8.43 -11.08
N ASN A 199 4.90 9.74 -11.18
CA ASN A 199 6.20 10.31 -11.49
C ASN A 199 7.25 9.97 -10.42
N GLN A 200 6.87 10.04 -9.14
CA GLN A 200 7.78 9.66 -8.05
C GLN A 200 8.08 8.15 -8.03
N LEU A 201 7.12 7.30 -8.41
CA LEU A 201 7.37 5.86 -8.58
C LEU A 201 8.37 5.59 -9.70
N LEU A 202 8.25 6.29 -10.84
CA LEU A 202 9.22 6.18 -11.94
C LEU A 202 10.63 6.59 -11.51
N GLU A 203 10.77 7.67 -10.77
CA GLU A 203 12.07 8.09 -10.24
C GLU A 203 12.70 6.98 -9.36
N ILE A 204 11.90 6.35 -8.49
CA ILE A 204 12.37 5.25 -7.64
C ILE A 204 12.78 4.04 -8.49
N LEU A 205 12.00 3.69 -9.51
CA LEU A 205 12.32 2.57 -10.40
C LEU A 205 13.65 2.79 -11.14
N ILE A 206 13.90 4.03 -11.60
CA ILE A 206 15.17 4.43 -12.20
C ILE A 206 16.33 4.32 -11.18
N GLU A 207 16.14 4.81 -9.95
CA GLU A 207 17.14 4.72 -8.88
C GLU A 207 17.48 3.25 -8.53
N LEU A 208 16.48 2.37 -8.58
CA LEU A 208 16.64 0.93 -8.37
C LEU A 208 17.24 0.19 -9.58
N LYS A 209 17.40 0.87 -10.72
CA LYS A 209 17.86 0.29 -12.01
C LYS A 209 16.99 -0.89 -12.46
N ILE A 210 15.69 -0.77 -12.26
CA ILE A 210 14.71 -1.75 -12.75
C ILE A 210 14.30 -1.29 -14.16
N GLU A 211 14.66 -2.11 -15.15
CA GLU A 211 14.36 -1.90 -16.57
C GLU A 211 13.10 -2.64 -17.03
#